data_b17a8c5568484e240e1f6f706ff9118d
#
_entry.id   b17a8c5568484e240e1f6f706ff9118d
#
_cell.length_a   1.000
_cell.length_b   1.000
_cell.length_c   1.000
_cell.angle_alpha   90.00
_cell.angle_beta   90.00
_cell.angle_gamma   90.00
#
_symmetry.space_group_name_H-M   'P 1'
#
loop_
_entity.id
_entity.type
_entity.pdbx_description
1 polymer ?
#
loop_
_entity_poly.entity_id
_entity_poly.type
_entity_poly.pdbx_seq_one_letter_code
_entity_poly.pdbx_strand_id
1 'polypeptide(L)'
;MIDTALTVEVERDSKPLTFHIKKEEYDELGLEFTDYLMDRQHHCANKCVFCFVDQLPKGMRETLYFKDDDSRMSFLFGSYVTLTNMTDEDIARIIKMHISPINISVHATNPELRVELMKNPRSGEVLKYIPQLAAHHIRINAQIVVCPGLNDGEELRRSLWDLGQYAPEVQSIALVPVGLTGHREGLYPLRMMEPEEAADCIRIADEFGEEMLRRHGSRIAFCADELYLIAGLPLPDYSYYEDFDQLGNGVGTTALLRDEFASALSMEDGDEEKSHFSLATGEAAAPLLRELLETAKDKSVSYTHLRAHE
;
A
#
# COMPACT_ATOMS: atom_id res chain seq x y z
N MET A 1 -4.79 25.72 9.39
CA MET A 1 -4.44 26.87 8.51
C MET A 1 -3.76 27.91 9.38
N ILE A 2 -2.53 28.29 9.05
CA ILE A 2 -1.68 29.15 9.89
C ILE A 2 -2.01 30.64 9.69
N ASP A 3 -2.55 31.01 8.53
CA ASP A 3 -2.85 32.41 8.22
C ASP A 3 -3.91 33.00 9.14
N THR A 4 -3.63 34.16 9.68
CA THR A 4 -4.51 34.90 10.62
C THR A 4 -5.47 35.87 9.92
N ALA A 5 -5.28 36.10 8.61
CA ALA A 5 -6.16 36.88 7.76
C ALA A 5 -6.35 36.18 6.41
N LEU A 6 -7.59 35.98 6.02
CA LEU A 6 -7.97 35.27 4.81
C LEU A 6 -9.04 36.04 4.05
N THR A 7 -8.99 35.95 2.72
CA THR A 7 -10.10 36.36 1.86
C THR A 7 -10.70 35.12 1.23
N VAL A 8 -11.99 34.89 1.50
CA VAL A 8 -12.75 33.78 0.93
C VAL A 8 -13.76 34.32 -0.06
N GLU A 9 -13.68 33.86 -1.29
CA GLU A 9 -14.64 34.17 -2.34
C GLU A 9 -15.57 32.99 -2.52
N VAL A 10 -16.85 33.22 -2.46
CA VAL A 10 -17.90 32.20 -2.67
C VAL A 10 -18.92 32.67 -3.68
N GLU A 11 -19.54 31.75 -4.37
CA GLU A 11 -20.69 32.01 -5.21
C GLU A 11 -21.96 31.51 -4.50
N ARG A 12 -22.94 32.38 -4.30
CA ARG A 12 -24.24 32.04 -3.74
C ARG A 12 -25.34 32.64 -4.63
N ASP A 13 -26.25 31.79 -5.10
CA ASP A 13 -27.34 32.19 -6.02
C ASP A 13 -26.80 32.91 -7.28
N SER A 14 -25.69 32.37 -7.84
CA SER A 14 -24.97 32.96 -8.99
C SER A 14 -24.42 34.38 -8.76
N LYS A 15 -24.22 34.78 -7.51
CA LYS A 15 -23.62 36.04 -7.13
C LYS A 15 -22.30 35.83 -6.39
N PRO A 16 -21.20 36.44 -6.81
CA PRO A 16 -19.96 36.37 -6.05
C PRO A 16 -20.07 37.15 -4.75
N LEU A 17 -19.62 36.57 -3.66
CA LEU A 17 -19.52 37.19 -2.34
C LEU A 17 -18.10 37.04 -1.84
N THR A 18 -17.53 38.11 -1.28
CA THR A 18 -16.18 38.09 -0.72
C THR A 18 -16.25 38.31 0.79
N PHE A 19 -15.63 37.44 1.54
CA PHE A 19 -15.51 37.52 2.99
C PHE A 19 -14.05 37.76 3.39
N HIS A 20 -13.80 38.79 4.20
CA HIS A 20 -12.50 39.00 4.83
C HIS A 20 -12.56 38.48 6.26
N ILE A 21 -11.85 37.41 6.54
CA ILE A 21 -11.87 36.70 7.82
C ILE A 21 -10.57 36.97 8.57
N LYS A 22 -10.69 37.40 9.83
CA LYS A 22 -9.57 37.44 10.77
C LYS A 22 -9.79 36.36 11.83
N LYS A 23 -8.75 35.59 12.12
CA LYS A 23 -8.78 34.48 13.07
C LYS A 23 -7.44 34.34 13.77
N GLU A 24 -7.39 33.59 14.86
CA GLU A 24 -6.12 33.16 15.46
C GLU A 24 -5.48 32.06 14.62
N GLU A 25 -4.18 31.80 14.84
CA GLU A 25 -3.52 30.64 14.27
C GLU A 25 -4.28 29.38 14.68
N TYR A 26 -4.45 28.44 13.75
CA TYR A 26 -5.16 27.17 13.94
C TYR A 26 -6.67 27.22 14.17
N ASP A 27 -7.30 28.40 14.32
CA ASP A 27 -8.75 28.47 14.35
C ASP A 27 -9.36 27.90 13.07
N GLU A 28 -10.48 27.19 13.22
CA GLU A 28 -11.24 26.66 12.09
C GLU A 28 -12.03 27.77 11.39
N LEU A 29 -12.23 27.64 10.08
CA LEU A 29 -13.05 28.59 9.31
C LEU A 29 -14.56 28.32 9.44
N GLY A 30 -14.96 27.22 10.07
CA GLY A 30 -16.36 26.79 10.14
C GLY A 30 -16.93 26.38 8.78
N LEU A 31 -16.09 25.93 7.85
CA LEU A 31 -16.53 25.39 6.56
C LEU A 31 -16.85 23.93 6.70
N GLU A 32 -18.06 23.56 6.33
CA GLU A 32 -18.50 22.17 6.19
C GLU A 32 -18.66 21.87 4.71
N PHE A 33 -18.01 20.77 4.27
CA PHE A 33 -18.11 20.30 2.89
C PHE A 33 -19.06 19.11 2.82
N THR A 34 -19.93 19.09 1.81
CA THR A 34 -20.85 17.99 1.58
C THR A 34 -20.15 16.73 1.08
N ASP A 35 -19.03 16.92 0.40
CA ASP A 35 -18.22 15.85 -0.18
C ASP A 35 -16.74 16.02 0.23
N TYR A 36 -16.03 14.91 0.40
CA TYR A 36 -14.59 14.91 0.70
C TYR A 36 -13.73 15.31 -0.50
N LEU A 37 -14.27 15.27 -1.73
CA LEU A 37 -13.65 15.83 -2.93
C LEU A 37 -14.53 16.94 -3.50
N MET A 38 -13.94 18.09 -3.79
CA MET A 38 -14.63 19.25 -4.39
C MET A 38 -14.81 19.13 -5.90
N ASP A 39 -14.14 18.18 -6.54
CA ASP A 39 -14.20 17.89 -7.97
C ASP A 39 -14.19 16.39 -8.23
N ARG A 40 -14.18 16.00 -9.50
CA ARG A 40 -14.19 14.57 -9.87
C ARG A 40 -12.88 13.89 -9.49
N GLN A 41 -12.99 12.67 -8.99
CA GLN A 41 -11.85 11.80 -8.72
C GLN A 41 -11.06 11.50 -10.00
N HIS A 42 -9.73 11.53 -9.90
CA HIS A 42 -8.84 11.27 -11.02
C HIS A 42 -8.74 9.78 -11.31
N HIS A 43 -8.95 9.43 -12.58
CA HIS A 43 -8.80 8.06 -13.05
C HIS A 43 -7.37 7.75 -13.43
N CYS A 44 -6.93 6.51 -13.17
CA CYS A 44 -5.66 5.99 -13.64
C CYS A 44 -5.64 5.88 -15.17
N ALA A 45 -4.63 6.47 -15.78
CA ALA A 45 -4.41 6.43 -17.23
C ALA A 45 -3.53 5.25 -17.69
N ASN A 46 -3.04 4.43 -16.75
CA ASN A 46 -2.13 3.34 -17.03
C ASN A 46 -2.86 2.08 -17.50
N LYS A 47 -2.10 1.22 -18.21
CA LYS A 47 -2.52 -0.12 -18.63
C LYS A 47 -1.49 -1.15 -18.16
N CYS A 48 -1.22 -1.12 -16.85
CA CYS A 48 -0.19 -1.96 -16.24
C CYS A 48 -0.42 -3.43 -16.57
N VAL A 49 0.67 -4.14 -16.93
CA VAL A 49 0.60 -5.56 -17.29
C VAL A 49 0.06 -6.44 -16.15
N PHE A 50 0.17 -5.97 -14.93
CA PHE A 50 -0.27 -6.63 -13.68
C PHE A 50 -1.55 -6.01 -13.08
N CYS A 51 -2.26 -5.10 -13.78
CA CYS A 51 -3.41 -4.41 -13.21
C CYS A 51 -4.49 -5.39 -12.75
N PHE A 52 -4.78 -5.42 -11.45
CA PHE A 52 -5.79 -6.31 -10.88
C PHE A 52 -7.21 -5.94 -11.31
N VAL A 53 -7.49 -4.66 -11.58
CA VAL A 53 -8.81 -4.21 -12.06
C VAL A 53 -9.11 -4.78 -13.45
N ASP A 54 -8.09 -4.88 -14.33
CA ASP A 54 -8.25 -5.46 -15.66
C ASP A 54 -8.50 -6.97 -15.64
N GLN A 55 -8.25 -7.62 -14.49
CA GLN A 55 -8.44 -9.05 -14.26
C GLN A 55 -9.75 -9.37 -13.51
N LEU A 56 -10.64 -8.40 -13.35
CA LEU A 56 -11.96 -8.64 -12.74
C LEU A 56 -12.93 -9.29 -13.73
N PRO A 57 -13.87 -10.14 -13.25
CA PRO A 57 -14.90 -10.73 -14.10
C PRO A 57 -15.73 -9.63 -14.78
N LYS A 58 -16.07 -9.82 -16.05
CA LYS A 58 -16.92 -8.89 -16.80
C LYS A 58 -18.37 -8.90 -16.29
N GLY A 59 -19.06 -7.77 -16.41
CA GLY A 59 -20.50 -7.66 -16.11
C GLY A 59 -20.82 -7.48 -14.63
N MET A 60 -19.84 -7.15 -13.80
CA MET A 60 -20.06 -6.75 -12.41
C MET A 60 -20.44 -5.26 -12.32
N ARG A 61 -20.76 -4.77 -11.10
CA ARG A 61 -21.10 -3.36 -10.88
C ARG A 61 -19.97 -2.43 -11.32
N GLU A 62 -20.30 -1.30 -11.92
CA GLU A 62 -19.33 -0.35 -12.52
C GLU A 62 -18.25 0.14 -11.56
N THR A 63 -18.59 0.30 -10.28
CA THR A 63 -17.65 0.75 -9.23
C THR A 63 -16.44 -0.16 -9.05
N LEU A 64 -16.54 -1.46 -9.42
CA LEU A 64 -15.40 -2.39 -9.37
C LEU A 64 -14.36 -2.12 -10.45
N TYR A 65 -14.74 -1.48 -11.55
CA TYR A 65 -13.82 -1.21 -12.66
C TYR A 65 -13.19 0.18 -12.60
N PHE A 66 -13.48 0.92 -11.53
CA PHE A 66 -12.87 2.21 -11.32
C PHE A 66 -11.40 2.03 -10.95
N LYS A 67 -10.51 2.63 -11.75
CA LYS A 67 -9.07 2.66 -11.48
C LYS A 67 -8.72 3.98 -10.84
N ASP A 68 -8.46 3.96 -9.54
CA ASP A 68 -8.03 5.14 -8.80
C ASP A 68 -6.55 5.45 -9.05
N ASP A 69 -6.23 6.73 -9.23
CA ASP A 69 -4.87 7.28 -9.25
C ASP A 69 -4.91 8.75 -8.80
N ASP A 70 -5.74 9.04 -7.80
CA ASP A 70 -5.95 10.38 -7.28
C ASP A 70 -5.04 10.62 -6.07
N SER A 71 -4.13 11.57 -6.17
CA SER A 71 -3.19 11.87 -5.09
C SER A 71 -3.88 12.27 -3.77
N ARG A 72 -5.08 12.84 -3.83
CA ARG A 72 -5.87 13.17 -2.63
C ARG A 72 -6.29 11.92 -1.87
N MET A 73 -6.57 10.82 -2.58
CA MET A 73 -6.88 9.53 -1.96
C MET A 73 -5.67 8.92 -1.25
N SER A 74 -4.44 9.22 -1.71
CA SER A 74 -3.23 8.82 -1.01
C SER A 74 -3.17 9.42 0.40
N PHE A 75 -3.49 10.71 0.54
CA PHE A 75 -3.48 11.39 1.84
C PHE A 75 -4.67 11.07 2.74
N LEU A 76 -5.86 10.91 2.14
CA LEU A 76 -7.10 10.69 2.88
C LEU A 76 -7.27 9.23 3.33
N PHE A 77 -6.84 8.28 2.50
CA PHE A 77 -7.15 6.85 2.68
C PHE A 77 -5.94 5.92 2.53
N GLY A 78 -4.75 6.46 2.32
CA GLY A 78 -3.55 5.66 2.13
C GLY A 78 -3.45 4.96 0.77
N SER A 79 -4.25 5.38 -0.23
CA SER A 79 -4.17 4.80 -1.59
C SER A 79 -2.82 5.05 -2.23
N TYR A 80 -2.34 4.08 -3.02
CA TYR A 80 -1.10 4.20 -3.77
C TYR A 80 -1.35 4.87 -5.12
N VAL A 81 -0.55 5.90 -5.43
CA VAL A 81 -0.61 6.63 -6.70
C VAL A 81 0.60 6.35 -7.57
N THR A 82 0.41 6.44 -8.87
CA THR A 82 1.48 6.16 -9.84
C THR A 82 2.30 7.40 -10.22
N LEU A 83 1.85 8.58 -9.83
CA LEU A 83 2.33 9.91 -10.24
C LEU A 83 2.08 10.23 -11.73
N THR A 84 1.60 9.31 -12.55
CA THR A 84 1.55 9.48 -14.02
C THR A 84 0.54 10.51 -14.48
N ASN A 85 -0.47 10.84 -13.68
CA ASN A 85 -1.46 11.87 -13.96
C ASN A 85 -1.23 13.17 -13.17
N MET A 86 -0.10 13.29 -12.47
CA MET A 86 0.28 14.50 -11.74
C MET A 86 1.10 15.46 -12.61
N THR A 87 0.95 16.75 -12.33
CA THR A 87 1.69 17.84 -12.97
C THR A 87 2.79 18.37 -12.04
N ASP A 88 3.67 19.21 -12.58
CA ASP A 88 4.68 19.91 -11.78
C ASP A 88 4.02 20.84 -10.74
N GLU A 89 2.84 21.42 -11.05
CA GLU A 89 2.04 22.24 -10.12
C GLU A 89 1.47 21.40 -8.97
N ASP A 90 1.02 20.16 -9.23
CA ASP A 90 0.53 19.27 -8.18
C ASP A 90 1.65 18.92 -7.20
N ILE A 91 2.84 18.62 -7.70
CA ILE A 91 4.02 18.34 -6.87
C ILE A 91 4.43 19.58 -6.07
N ALA A 92 4.46 20.76 -6.71
CA ALA A 92 4.76 22.02 -6.02
C ALA A 92 3.75 22.31 -4.90
N ARG A 93 2.47 21.98 -5.11
CA ARG A 93 1.41 22.12 -4.11
C ARG A 93 1.60 21.16 -2.93
N ILE A 94 1.91 19.88 -3.19
CA ILE A 94 2.22 18.90 -2.14
C ILE A 94 3.38 19.39 -1.28
N ILE A 95 4.46 19.84 -1.90
CA ILE A 95 5.63 20.37 -1.22
C ILE A 95 5.28 21.62 -0.40
N LYS A 96 4.60 22.61 -1.00
CA LYS A 96 4.21 23.87 -0.32
C LYS A 96 3.34 23.60 0.90
N MET A 97 2.41 22.65 0.81
CA MET A 97 1.49 22.30 1.90
C MET A 97 2.07 21.27 2.87
N HIS A 98 3.27 20.76 2.57
CA HIS A 98 3.94 19.70 3.33
C HIS A 98 3.02 18.49 3.59
N ILE A 99 2.32 18.05 2.54
CA ILE A 99 1.41 16.89 2.61
C ILE A 99 2.25 15.62 2.60
N SER A 100 2.26 14.90 3.73
CA SER A 100 3.15 13.77 3.98
C SER A 100 2.47 12.77 4.94
N PRO A 101 2.63 11.44 4.78
CA PRO A 101 3.35 10.77 3.70
C PRO A 101 2.57 10.72 2.38
N ILE A 102 3.27 10.40 1.28
CA ILE A 102 2.66 10.03 -0.01
C ILE A 102 2.99 8.57 -0.32
N ASN A 103 1.99 7.81 -0.74
CA ASN A 103 2.14 6.41 -1.10
C ASN A 103 2.28 6.27 -2.63
N ILE A 104 3.41 5.72 -3.10
CA ILE A 104 3.77 5.69 -4.52
C ILE A 104 3.93 4.26 -5.03
N SER A 105 3.16 3.90 -6.06
CA SER A 105 3.37 2.69 -6.87
C SER A 105 4.55 2.90 -7.81
N VAL A 106 5.73 2.40 -7.42
CA VAL A 106 6.99 2.60 -8.17
C VAL A 106 7.20 1.50 -9.22
N HIS A 107 7.14 0.26 -8.82
CA HIS A 107 7.30 -0.98 -9.58
C HIS A 107 8.69 -1.19 -10.20
N ALA A 108 9.34 -0.14 -10.71
CA ALA A 108 10.73 -0.12 -11.17
C ALA A 108 11.27 1.31 -11.17
N THR A 109 12.56 1.50 -10.88
CA THR A 109 13.26 2.79 -11.02
C THR A 109 13.93 2.93 -12.39
N ASN A 110 14.07 1.83 -13.13
CA ASN A 110 14.45 1.83 -14.54
C ASN A 110 13.30 2.47 -15.36
N PRO A 111 13.50 3.66 -15.99
CA PRO A 111 12.43 4.37 -16.67
C PRO A 111 11.82 3.60 -17.84
N GLU A 112 12.66 2.91 -18.63
CA GLU A 112 12.24 2.13 -19.78
C GLU A 112 11.41 0.92 -19.34
N LEU A 113 11.87 0.20 -18.34
CA LEU A 113 11.14 -0.92 -17.76
C LEU A 113 9.81 -0.48 -17.14
N ARG A 114 9.79 0.66 -16.46
CA ARG A 114 8.56 1.20 -15.86
C ARG A 114 7.53 1.54 -16.96
N VAL A 115 7.98 2.10 -18.10
CA VAL A 115 7.11 2.33 -19.26
C VAL A 115 6.58 1.01 -19.81
N GLU A 116 7.40 -0.02 -19.88
CA GLU A 116 6.96 -1.35 -20.31
C GLU A 116 5.92 -1.96 -19.37
N LEU A 117 6.16 -1.93 -18.07
CA LEU A 117 5.26 -2.46 -17.04
C LEU A 117 3.92 -1.74 -17.01
N MET A 118 3.93 -0.41 -17.10
CA MET A 118 2.72 0.41 -16.93
C MET A 118 2.03 0.77 -18.23
N LYS A 119 2.66 0.47 -19.38
CA LYS A 119 2.16 0.81 -20.73
C LYS A 119 1.78 2.28 -20.88
N ASN A 120 2.55 3.15 -20.24
CA ASN A 120 2.37 4.60 -20.25
C ASN A 120 3.72 5.31 -20.38
N PRO A 121 3.98 6.06 -21.46
CA PRO A 121 5.27 6.75 -21.65
C PRO A 121 5.63 7.71 -20.51
N ARG A 122 4.64 8.36 -19.89
CA ARG A 122 4.89 9.26 -18.76
C ARG A 122 5.43 8.56 -17.52
N SER A 123 5.22 7.24 -17.39
CA SER A 123 5.61 6.53 -16.17
C SER A 123 7.12 6.57 -15.88
N GLY A 124 7.96 6.59 -16.94
CA GLY A 124 9.40 6.78 -16.80
C GLY A 124 9.78 8.21 -16.42
N GLU A 125 9.12 9.21 -17.01
CA GLU A 125 9.43 10.63 -16.79
C GLU A 125 9.11 11.10 -15.36
N VAL A 126 8.02 10.62 -14.79
CA VAL A 126 7.54 11.06 -13.46
C VAL A 126 8.37 10.52 -12.30
N LEU A 127 9.28 9.59 -12.54
CA LEU A 127 10.26 9.16 -11.53
C LEU A 127 11.08 10.36 -10.99
N LYS A 128 11.24 11.43 -11.77
CA LYS A 128 11.88 12.69 -11.35
C LYS A 128 11.23 13.32 -10.12
N TYR A 129 9.97 13.00 -9.80
CA TYR A 129 9.26 13.56 -8.66
C TYR A 129 9.70 12.95 -7.32
N ILE A 130 10.18 11.70 -7.31
CA ILE A 130 10.65 11.04 -6.08
C ILE A 130 11.79 11.85 -5.42
N PRO A 131 12.90 12.17 -6.11
CA PRO A 131 13.96 12.99 -5.53
C PRO A 131 13.49 14.42 -5.17
N GLN A 132 12.53 14.98 -5.90
CA GLN A 132 12.00 16.31 -5.58
C GLN A 132 11.22 16.30 -4.25
N LEU A 133 10.36 15.28 -4.06
CA LEU A 133 9.60 15.10 -2.81
C LEU A 133 10.56 14.85 -1.63
N ALA A 134 11.52 13.95 -1.79
CA ALA A 134 12.51 13.65 -0.77
C ALA A 134 13.36 14.89 -0.38
N ALA A 135 13.81 15.68 -1.36
CA ALA A 135 14.58 16.91 -1.11
C ALA A 135 13.79 17.97 -0.30
N HIS A 136 12.47 17.86 -0.23
CA HIS A 136 11.59 18.73 0.57
C HIS A 136 11.01 18.03 1.79
N HIS A 137 11.62 16.93 2.23
CA HIS A 137 11.23 16.17 3.43
C HIS A 137 9.79 15.65 3.41
N ILE A 138 9.26 15.32 2.22
CA ILE A 138 8.02 14.58 2.09
C ILE A 138 8.32 13.09 2.23
N ARG A 139 7.71 12.45 3.23
CA ARG A 139 7.86 11.01 3.43
C ARG A 139 7.17 10.23 2.32
N ILE A 140 7.79 9.14 1.92
CA ILE A 140 7.34 8.29 0.81
C ILE A 140 7.24 6.85 1.29
N ASN A 141 6.07 6.25 1.11
CA ASN A 141 5.88 4.81 1.14
C ASN A 141 5.85 4.30 -0.30
N ALA A 142 6.76 3.43 -0.66
CA ALA A 142 6.85 2.87 -1.99
C ALA A 142 6.26 1.46 -2.05
N GLN A 143 5.69 1.10 -3.21
CA GLN A 143 5.21 -0.24 -3.50
C GLN A 143 5.83 -0.74 -4.81
N ILE A 144 6.28 -1.98 -4.81
CA ILE A 144 6.79 -2.69 -5.97
C ILE A 144 5.98 -3.99 -6.12
N VAL A 145 5.14 -4.07 -7.16
CA VAL A 145 4.54 -5.33 -7.58
C VAL A 145 5.60 -6.09 -8.37
N VAL A 146 6.06 -7.21 -7.84
CA VAL A 146 7.12 -8.02 -8.44
C VAL A 146 6.50 -8.99 -9.44
N CYS A 147 6.90 -8.86 -10.70
CA CYS A 147 6.46 -9.69 -11.82
C CYS A 147 7.63 -10.57 -12.28
N PRO A 148 7.56 -11.90 -12.12
CA PRO A 148 8.64 -12.81 -12.48
C PRO A 148 9.13 -12.64 -13.92
N GLY A 149 10.45 -12.50 -14.07
CA GLY A 149 11.11 -12.31 -15.37
C GLY A 149 11.00 -10.90 -15.95
N LEU A 150 10.43 -9.91 -15.21
CA LEU A 150 10.33 -8.52 -15.65
C LEU A 150 11.11 -7.58 -14.74
N ASN A 151 10.69 -7.44 -13.49
CA ASN A 151 11.27 -6.50 -12.52
C ASN A 151 11.75 -7.18 -11.23
N ASP A 152 11.98 -8.47 -11.27
CA ASP A 152 12.66 -9.28 -10.24
C ASP A 152 14.19 -9.23 -10.37
N GLY A 153 14.91 -10.02 -9.59
CA GLY A 153 16.36 -10.17 -9.64
C GLY A 153 17.11 -8.83 -9.61
N GLU A 154 17.93 -8.58 -10.62
CA GLU A 154 18.78 -7.37 -10.68
C GLU A 154 17.98 -6.05 -10.81
N GLU A 155 16.84 -6.05 -11.51
CA GLU A 155 15.99 -4.86 -11.60
C GLU A 155 15.31 -4.56 -10.24
N LEU A 156 14.95 -5.58 -9.46
CA LEU A 156 14.49 -5.40 -8.09
C LEU A 156 15.59 -4.83 -7.22
N ARG A 157 16.79 -5.42 -7.27
CA ARG A 157 17.97 -4.94 -6.56
C ARG A 157 18.24 -3.47 -6.88
N ARG A 158 18.28 -3.13 -8.17
CA ARG A 158 18.44 -1.74 -8.64
C ARG A 158 17.39 -0.82 -8.03
N SER A 159 16.11 -1.20 -8.11
CA SER A 159 15.02 -0.38 -7.61
C SER A 159 15.10 -0.10 -6.11
N LEU A 160 15.49 -1.11 -5.30
CA LEU A 160 15.69 -0.92 -3.87
C LEU A 160 16.83 0.05 -3.57
N TRP A 161 18.00 -0.13 -4.23
CA TRP A 161 19.13 0.75 -4.01
C TRP A 161 18.90 2.18 -4.51
N ASP A 162 18.21 2.35 -5.63
CA ASP A 162 17.84 3.67 -6.15
C ASP A 162 16.88 4.40 -5.22
N LEU A 163 15.93 3.70 -4.61
CA LEU A 163 15.01 4.27 -3.61
C LEU A 163 15.70 4.51 -2.27
N GLY A 164 16.55 3.60 -1.84
CA GLY A 164 17.27 3.68 -0.56
C GLY A 164 18.20 4.88 -0.43
N GLN A 165 18.67 5.47 -1.56
CA GLN A 165 19.47 6.70 -1.50
C GLN A 165 18.68 7.92 -1.01
N TYR A 166 17.35 7.83 -0.97
CA TYR A 166 16.47 8.88 -0.47
C TYR A 166 16.00 8.63 0.97
N ALA A 167 16.61 7.69 1.67
CA ALA A 167 16.34 7.51 3.10
C ALA A 167 16.88 8.71 3.92
N PRO A 168 16.16 9.17 4.97
CA PRO A 168 14.99 8.55 5.58
C PRO A 168 13.63 8.95 4.98
N GLU A 169 13.58 9.78 3.94
CA GLU A 169 12.32 10.23 3.35
C GLU A 169 11.58 9.09 2.65
N VAL A 170 12.26 8.19 1.95
CA VAL A 170 11.70 6.88 1.60
C VAL A 170 11.75 6.03 2.86
N GLN A 171 10.64 6.05 3.61
CA GLN A 171 10.57 5.41 4.92
C GLN A 171 10.23 3.93 4.84
N SER A 172 9.46 3.51 3.82
CA SER A 172 9.15 2.09 3.64
C SER A 172 8.93 1.70 2.19
N ILE A 173 9.27 0.45 1.84
CA ILE A 173 9.08 -0.15 0.52
C ILE A 173 8.44 -1.53 0.70
N ALA A 174 7.21 -1.70 0.18
CA ALA A 174 6.56 -3.00 0.14
C ALA A 174 6.90 -3.73 -1.16
N LEU A 175 7.32 -4.98 -1.04
CA LEU A 175 7.46 -5.92 -2.15
C LEU A 175 6.27 -6.87 -2.12
N VAL A 176 5.43 -6.83 -3.15
CA VAL A 176 4.26 -7.70 -3.24
C VAL A 176 4.34 -8.56 -4.50
N PRO A 177 4.02 -9.86 -4.45
CA PRO A 177 4.02 -10.68 -5.64
C PRO A 177 2.87 -10.27 -6.55
N VAL A 178 3.01 -10.48 -7.85
CA VAL A 178 1.91 -10.26 -8.80
C VAL A 178 0.78 -11.26 -8.54
N GLY A 179 -0.43 -10.75 -8.32
CA GLY A 179 -1.64 -11.56 -8.23
C GLY A 179 -2.28 -11.78 -9.61
N LEU A 180 -2.63 -13.02 -9.92
CA LEU A 180 -3.27 -13.40 -11.17
C LEU A 180 -4.62 -14.07 -10.91
N THR A 181 -5.61 -13.76 -11.76
CA THR A 181 -6.94 -14.38 -11.74
C THR A 181 -7.17 -15.22 -13.00
N GLY A 182 -8.27 -15.98 -13.04
CA GLY A 182 -8.70 -16.70 -14.24
C GLY A 182 -9.23 -15.81 -15.36
N HIS A 183 -9.40 -14.50 -15.14
CA HIS A 183 -10.01 -13.56 -16.10
C HIS A 183 -8.95 -12.76 -16.88
N ARG A 184 -7.98 -13.45 -17.50
CA ARG A 184 -6.83 -12.83 -18.17
C ARG A 184 -6.82 -12.94 -19.68
N GLU A 185 -7.95 -13.24 -20.31
CA GLU A 185 -8.03 -13.35 -21.75
C GLU A 185 -7.64 -12.03 -22.46
N GLY A 186 -6.65 -12.09 -23.34
CA GLY A 186 -6.14 -10.93 -24.09
C GLY A 186 -5.25 -9.97 -23.30
N LEU A 187 -4.96 -10.24 -22.01
CA LEU A 187 -4.02 -9.48 -21.23
C LEU A 187 -2.57 -9.97 -21.45
N TYR A 188 -1.61 -9.15 -21.00
CA TYR A 188 -0.18 -9.48 -21.08
C TYR A 188 0.10 -10.84 -20.40
N PRO A 189 0.90 -11.74 -21.01
CA PRO A 189 1.11 -13.08 -20.49
C PRO A 189 2.05 -13.07 -19.28
N LEU A 190 1.49 -12.88 -18.09
CA LEU A 190 2.20 -13.06 -16.82
C LEU A 190 1.99 -14.49 -16.32
N ARG A 191 2.89 -14.94 -15.48
CA ARG A 191 2.78 -16.19 -14.72
C ARG A 191 2.89 -15.91 -13.22
N MET A 192 2.42 -16.83 -12.41
CA MET A 192 2.64 -16.79 -10.97
C MET A 192 4.13 -16.94 -10.64
N MET A 193 4.51 -16.43 -9.50
CA MET A 193 5.87 -16.55 -8.96
C MET A 193 6.12 -17.96 -8.47
N GLU A 194 7.28 -18.51 -8.79
CA GLU A 194 7.73 -19.80 -8.30
C GLU A 194 8.38 -19.66 -6.90
N PRO A 195 8.43 -20.75 -6.08
CA PRO A 195 8.99 -20.69 -4.73
C PRO A 195 10.43 -20.14 -4.66
N GLU A 196 11.29 -20.55 -5.60
CA GLU A 196 12.68 -20.12 -5.66
C GLU A 196 12.80 -18.62 -6.01
N GLU A 197 11.91 -18.10 -6.85
CA GLU A 197 11.87 -16.69 -7.20
C GLU A 197 11.40 -15.82 -6.03
N ALA A 198 10.39 -16.30 -5.28
CA ALA A 198 9.94 -15.66 -4.05
C ALA A 198 11.06 -15.64 -2.98
N ALA A 199 11.78 -16.75 -2.82
CA ALA A 199 12.91 -16.84 -1.91
C ALA A 199 14.05 -15.88 -2.34
N ASP A 200 14.30 -15.71 -3.64
CA ASP A 200 15.28 -14.74 -4.15
C ASP A 200 14.86 -13.29 -3.89
N CYS A 201 13.57 -12.96 -4.05
CA CYS A 201 13.03 -11.65 -3.69
C CYS A 201 13.23 -11.33 -2.20
N ILE A 202 12.92 -12.30 -1.32
CA ILE A 202 13.13 -12.16 0.13
C ILE A 202 14.61 -11.94 0.44
N ARG A 203 15.50 -12.74 -0.14
CA ARG A 203 16.94 -12.60 0.03
C ARG A 203 17.44 -11.22 -0.40
N ILE A 204 17.00 -10.70 -1.55
CA ILE A 204 17.36 -9.37 -2.04
C ILE A 204 16.86 -8.28 -1.08
N ALA A 205 15.63 -8.42 -0.58
CA ALA A 205 15.06 -7.49 0.40
C ALA A 205 15.82 -7.50 1.72
N ASP A 206 16.22 -8.68 2.20
CA ASP A 206 16.97 -8.82 3.44
C ASP A 206 18.39 -8.26 3.32
N GLU A 207 19.11 -8.56 2.24
CA GLU A 207 20.43 -7.98 1.97
C GLU A 207 20.40 -6.44 1.96
N PHE A 208 19.40 -5.86 1.31
CA PHE A 208 19.17 -4.41 1.31
C PHE A 208 18.77 -3.90 2.70
N GLY A 209 17.83 -4.58 3.36
CA GLY A 209 17.30 -4.19 4.66
C GLY A 209 18.37 -4.19 5.77
N GLU A 210 19.27 -5.17 5.79
CA GLU A 210 20.39 -5.21 6.72
C GLU A 210 21.36 -4.04 6.53
N GLU A 211 21.61 -3.64 5.28
CA GLU A 211 22.42 -2.47 4.99
C GLU A 211 21.74 -1.17 5.42
N MET A 212 20.43 -1.03 5.15
CA MET A 212 19.66 0.16 5.55
C MET A 212 19.54 0.26 7.07
N LEU A 213 19.30 -0.86 7.76
CA LEU A 213 19.28 -0.91 9.22
C LEU A 213 20.63 -0.41 9.83
N ARG A 214 21.75 -0.81 9.24
CA ARG A 214 23.08 -0.32 9.68
C ARG A 214 23.30 1.16 9.42
N ARG A 215 22.77 1.71 8.31
CA ARG A 215 22.98 3.12 7.92
C ARG A 215 21.98 4.06 8.55
N HIS A 216 20.74 3.66 8.64
CA HIS A 216 19.60 4.53 8.95
C HIS A 216 18.81 4.10 10.18
N GLY A 217 19.07 2.90 10.72
CA GLY A 217 18.33 2.39 11.88
C GLY A 217 16.94 1.82 11.54
N SER A 218 16.64 1.62 10.26
CA SER A 218 15.41 0.99 9.75
C SER A 218 15.74 0.11 8.55
N ARG A 219 15.02 -1.01 8.38
CA ARG A 219 15.15 -1.92 7.23
C ARG A 219 14.66 -1.31 5.93
N ILE A 220 13.68 -0.45 6.00
CA ILE A 220 13.02 0.27 4.89
C ILE A 220 12.27 -0.67 3.93
N ALA A 221 12.83 -1.81 3.50
CA ALA A 221 12.18 -2.73 2.57
C ALA A 221 11.65 -3.97 3.28
N PHE A 222 10.40 -4.34 2.95
CA PHE A 222 9.69 -5.46 3.54
C PHE A 222 8.95 -6.25 2.47
N CYS A 223 9.02 -7.57 2.54
CA CYS A 223 8.23 -8.47 1.72
C CYS A 223 6.83 -8.67 2.31
N ALA A 224 5.81 -8.71 1.46
CA ALA A 224 4.47 -9.14 1.86
C ALA A 224 4.50 -10.59 2.38
N ASP A 225 3.63 -10.90 3.32
CA ASP A 225 3.49 -12.24 3.91
C ASP A 225 3.32 -13.32 2.84
N GLU A 226 2.65 -12.99 1.74
CA GLU A 226 2.42 -13.90 0.61
C GLU A 226 3.74 -14.39 -0.04
N LEU A 227 4.79 -13.54 -0.10
CA LEU A 227 6.10 -13.97 -0.62
C LEU A 227 6.71 -15.09 0.23
N TYR A 228 6.61 -14.99 1.54
CA TYR A 228 7.06 -16.07 2.46
C TYR A 228 6.24 -17.33 2.31
N LEU A 229 4.92 -17.21 2.12
CA LEU A 229 4.03 -18.36 1.88
C LEU A 229 4.37 -19.04 0.56
N ILE A 230 4.60 -18.29 -0.53
CA ILE A 230 5.00 -18.84 -1.83
C ILE A 230 6.36 -19.55 -1.71
N ALA A 231 7.33 -18.93 -1.04
CA ALA A 231 8.67 -19.49 -0.84
C ALA A 231 8.69 -20.70 0.10
N GLY A 232 7.61 -20.96 0.86
CA GLY A 232 7.60 -21.97 1.91
C GLY A 232 8.53 -21.65 3.08
N LEU A 233 8.83 -20.37 3.29
CA LEU A 233 9.70 -19.88 4.36
C LEU A 233 8.87 -19.44 5.57
N PRO A 234 9.43 -19.50 6.79
CA PRO A 234 8.77 -18.98 7.97
C PRO A 234 8.62 -17.45 7.87
N LEU A 235 7.47 -16.95 8.33
CA LEU A 235 7.24 -15.52 8.44
C LEU A 235 8.13 -14.92 9.53
N PRO A 236 8.65 -13.71 9.35
CA PRO A 236 9.40 -12.99 10.38
C PRO A 236 8.57 -12.72 11.63
N ASP A 237 9.25 -12.48 12.75
CA ASP A 237 8.63 -12.12 14.01
C ASP A 237 8.15 -10.65 13.99
N TYR A 238 7.29 -10.29 14.96
CA TYR A 238 6.71 -8.96 15.11
C TYR A 238 7.75 -7.82 15.01
N SER A 239 8.88 -7.96 15.70
CA SER A 239 9.92 -6.93 15.75
C SER A 239 10.62 -6.66 14.40
N TYR A 240 10.52 -7.57 13.42
CA TYR A 240 11.09 -7.39 12.10
C TYR A 240 10.40 -6.27 11.32
N TYR A 241 9.09 -6.06 11.55
CA TYR A 241 8.25 -5.16 10.75
C TYR A 241 8.24 -3.71 11.24
N GLU A 242 9.01 -3.40 12.30
CA GLU A 242 9.15 -2.04 12.85
C GLU A 242 7.77 -1.40 13.15
N ASP A 243 7.42 -0.29 12.48
CA ASP A 243 6.17 0.44 12.71
C ASP A 243 4.97 -0.08 11.88
N PHE A 244 5.13 -1.17 11.13
CA PHE A 244 4.07 -1.77 10.30
C PHE A 244 3.48 -0.83 9.24
N ASP A 245 4.28 0.04 8.65
CA ASP A 245 3.87 1.06 7.67
C ASP A 245 3.18 0.50 6.42
N GLN A 246 3.33 -0.80 6.15
CA GLN A 246 2.89 -1.44 4.92
C GLN A 246 1.79 -2.50 5.11
N LEU A 247 1.03 -2.44 6.21
CA LEU A 247 -0.08 -3.39 6.49
C LEU A 247 -1.07 -3.49 5.34
N GLY A 248 -1.41 -2.36 4.70
CA GLY A 248 -2.31 -2.33 3.54
C GLY A 248 -1.80 -3.12 2.33
N ASN A 249 -0.52 -3.44 2.28
CA ASN A 249 0.13 -4.28 1.26
C ASN A 249 0.34 -5.74 1.71
N GLY A 250 -0.25 -6.13 2.84
CA GLY A 250 -0.09 -7.47 3.38
C GLY A 250 1.28 -7.77 3.98
N VAL A 251 2.00 -6.73 4.42
CA VAL A 251 3.30 -6.84 5.07
C VAL A 251 3.12 -6.91 6.57
N GLY A 252 3.51 -8.03 7.20
CA GLY A 252 3.47 -8.22 8.64
C GLY A 252 2.07 -8.44 9.23
N THR A 253 1.05 -8.61 8.41
CA THR A 253 -0.34 -8.80 8.86
C THR A 253 -0.48 -10.04 9.73
N THR A 254 0.23 -11.11 9.40
CA THR A 254 0.25 -12.35 10.17
C THR A 254 0.94 -12.18 11.52
N ALA A 255 2.07 -11.49 11.55
CA ALA A 255 2.80 -11.24 12.79
C ALA A 255 1.99 -10.35 13.76
N LEU A 256 1.36 -9.30 13.23
CA LEU A 256 0.48 -8.42 14.00
C LEU A 256 -0.72 -9.20 14.56
N LEU A 257 -1.41 -9.98 13.72
CA LEU A 257 -2.55 -10.79 14.16
C LEU A 257 -2.17 -11.79 15.26
N ARG A 258 -1.01 -12.44 15.17
CA ARG A 258 -0.53 -13.35 16.22
C ARG A 258 -0.32 -12.63 17.55
N ASP A 259 0.31 -11.46 17.52
CA ASP A 259 0.60 -10.67 18.72
C ASP A 259 -0.69 -10.14 19.37
N GLU A 260 -1.58 -9.54 18.57
CA GLU A 260 -2.87 -9.04 19.05
C GLU A 260 -3.76 -10.18 19.60
N PHE A 261 -3.78 -11.34 18.92
CA PHE A 261 -4.54 -12.49 19.37
C PHE A 261 -4.00 -13.03 20.71
N ALA A 262 -2.67 -13.18 20.82
CA ALA A 262 -2.04 -13.62 22.07
C ALA A 262 -2.29 -12.64 23.21
N SER A 263 -2.21 -11.35 22.94
CA SER A 263 -2.50 -10.27 23.89
C SER A 263 -3.97 -10.31 24.35
N ALA A 264 -4.91 -10.39 23.42
CA ALA A 264 -6.34 -10.49 23.74
C ALA A 264 -6.63 -11.76 24.57
N LEU A 265 -6.08 -12.91 24.14
CA LEU A 265 -6.26 -14.17 24.84
C LEU A 265 -5.71 -14.13 26.27
N SER A 266 -4.63 -13.37 26.52
CA SER A 266 -4.06 -13.23 27.86
C SER A 266 -4.93 -12.39 28.81
N MET A 267 -5.75 -11.49 28.25
CA MET A 267 -6.66 -10.62 29.01
C MET A 267 -8.02 -11.26 29.31
N GLU A 268 -8.34 -12.35 28.62
CA GLU A 268 -9.61 -13.07 28.81
C GLU A 268 -9.57 -13.99 30.02
N ASP A 269 -10.47 -13.77 30.99
CA ASP A 269 -10.60 -14.61 32.19
C ASP A 269 -11.39 -15.92 31.94
N GLY A 270 -11.86 -16.13 30.72
CA GLY A 270 -12.67 -17.27 30.31
C GLY A 270 -14.14 -17.10 30.70
N ASP A 271 -14.99 -16.89 29.70
CA ASP A 271 -16.43 -16.76 29.90
C ASP A 271 -17.06 -18.14 30.08
N GLU A 272 -18.01 -18.27 31.00
CA GLU A 272 -18.73 -19.53 31.23
C GLU A 272 -19.68 -19.85 30.06
N GLU A 273 -20.10 -18.86 29.27
CA GLU A 273 -20.98 -19.03 28.10
C GLU A 273 -20.18 -19.34 26.83
N LYS A 274 -20.30 -20.57 26.36
CA LYS A 274 -19.71 -21.01 25.08
C LYS A 274 -20.56 -20.53 23.91
N SER A 275 -20.00 -19.65 23.10
CA SER A 275 -20.63 -19.23 21.84
C SER A 275 -20.20 -20.15 20.69
N HIS A 276 -21.18 -20.49 19.83
CA HIS A 276 -20.91 -21.22 18.59
C HIS A 276 -20.82 -20.24 17.42
N PHE A 277 -19.72 -20.28 16.70
CA PHE A 277 -19.54 -19.47 15.51
C PHE A 277 -18.85 -20.26 14.39
N SER A 278 -18.97 -19.76 13.17
CA SER A 278 -18.27 -20.33 12.01
C SER A 278 -17.33 -19.30 11.42
N LEU A 279 -16.10 -19.71 11.11
CA LEU A 279 -15.12 -18.88 10.42
C LEU A 279 -15.00 -19.33 8.97
N ALA A 280 -15.21 -18.41 8.04
CA ALA A 280 -14.91 -18.60 6.62
C ALA A 280 -13.62 -17.83 6.29
N THR A 281 -12.68 -18.46 5.60
CA THR A 281 -11.40 -17.86 5.26
C THR A 281 -10.85 -18.42 3.95
N GLY A 282 -9.91 -17.69 3.34
CA GLY A 282 -9.15 -18.19 2.20
C GLY A 282 -8.15 -19.29 2.59
N GLU A 283 -7.73 -20.08 1.61
CA GLU A 283 -6.81 -21.21 1.83
C GLU A 283 -5.48 -20.79 2.45
N ALA A 284 -4.93 -19.62 2.03
CA ALA A 284 -3.66 -19.12 2.53
C ALA A 284 -3.70 -18.79 4.03
N ALA A 285 -4.82 -18.27 4.55
CA ALA A 285 -4.96 -17.90 5.96
C ALA A 285 -5.42 -19.06 6.85
N ALA A 286 -5.93 -20.15 6.26
CA ALA A 286 -6.47 -21.27 7.03
C ALA A 286 -5.45 -21.97 7.97
N PRO A 287 -4.17 -22.16 7.60
CA PRO A 287 -3.17 -22.70 8.51
C PRO A 287 -2.95 -21.81 9.75
N LEU A 288 -2.82 -20.50 9.55
CA LEU A 288 -2.67 -19.51 10.63
C LEU A 288 -3.86 -19.53 11.58
N LEU A 289 -5.08 -19.50 11.06
CA LEU A 289 -6.28 -19.51 11.90
C LEU A 289 -6.39 -20.82 12.72
N ARG A 290 -5.97 -21.96 12.16
CA ARG A 290 -5.92 -23.21 12.93
C ARG A 290 -4.90 -23.14 14.07
N GLU A 291 -3.70 -22.60 13.81
CA GLU A 291 -2.67 -22.37 14.82
C GLU A 291 -3.22 -21.50 15.97
N LEU A 292 -3.84 -20.36 15.66
CA LEU A 292 -4.42 -19.45 16.65
C LEU A 292 -5.55 -20.10 17.46
N LEU A 293 -6.43 -20.85 16.80
CA LEU A 293 -7.50 -21.59 17.47
C LEU A 293 -6.98 -22.72 18.37
N GLU A 294 -5.86 -23.38 18.00
CA GLU A 294 -5.21 -24.36 18.88
C GLU A 294 -4.71 -23.71 20.17
N THR A 295 -4.10 -22.51 20.09
CA THR A 295 -3.65 -21.79 21.30
C THR A 295 -4.82 -21.35 22.18
N ALA A 296 -6.01 -21.14 21.62
CA ALA A 296 -7.21 -20.76 22.36
C ALA A 296 -7.92 -21.94 23.04
N LYS A 297 -7.59 -23.20 22.72
CA LYS A 297 -8.24 -24.40 23.30
C LYS A 297 -8.18 -24.45 24.83
N ASP A 298 -7.07 -24.03 25.40
CA ASP A 298 -6.86 -24.04 26.86
C ASP A 298 -7.77 -23.03 27.59
N LYS A 299 -8.37 -22.07 26.84
CA LYS A 299 -9.35 -21.09 27.32
C LYS A 299 -10.80 -21.52 27.04
N SER A 300 -11.06 -22.81 26.90
CA SER A 300 -12.42 -23.38 26.70
C SER A 300 -13.02 -23.16 25.28
N VAL A 301 -12.22 -22.88 24.28
CA VAL A 301 -12.66 -22.82 22.87
C VAL A 301 -12.62 -24.22 22.27
N SER A 302 -13.75 -24.67 21.69
CA SER A 302 -13.82 -25.91 20.90
C SER A 302 -14.22 -25.57 19.48
N TYR A 303 -13.45 -26.06 18.49
CA TYR A 303 -13.78 -25.83 17.08
C TYR A 303 -13.75 -27.10 16.26
N THR A 304 -14.58 -27.13 15.21
CA THR A 304 -14.58 -28.15 14.17
C THR A 304 -14.44 -27.44 12.84
N HIS A 305 -13.48 -27.84 11.98
CA HIS A 305 -13.36 -27.21 10.68
C HIS A 305 -14.07 -28.01 9.59
N LEU A 306 -14.73 -27.27 8.71
CA LEU A 306 -15.30 -27.77 7.47
C LEU A 306 -14.44 -27.25 6.31
N ARG A 307 -14.02 -28.16 5.39
CA ARG A 307 -13.53 -27.71 4.08
C ARG A 307 -14.73 -27.33 3.22
N ALA A 308 -14.76 -26.12 2.72
CA ALA A 308 -15.62 -25.80 1.58
C ALA A 308 -15.02 -26.54 0.37
N HIS A 309 -15.85 -27.35 -0.30
CA HIS A 309 -15.50 -27.83 -1.64
C HIS A 309 -15.68 -26.66 -2.62
N GLU A 310 -14.71 -26.51 -3.53
CA GLU A 310 -14.78 -25.60 -4.68
C GLU A 310 -16.02 -25.84 -5.53
#